data_1870894ec0896467ee2be43241e5a2c9
#
_entry.id   1870894ec0896467ee2be43241e5a2c9
#
_cell.length_a   1.000
_cell.length_b   1.000
_cell.length_c   1.000
_cell.angle_alpha   90.00
_cell.angle_beta   90.00
_cell.angle_gamma   90.00
#
_symmetry.space_group_name_H-M   'P 1'
#
loop_
_entity.id
_entity.type
_entity.pdbx_description
1 polymer ?
#
loop_
_entity_poly.entity_id
_entity_poly.type
_entity_poly.pdbx_seq_one_letter_code
_entity_poly.pdbx_strand_id
1 'polypeptide(L)' 'MKIKVNGEEKEISHGLSVAGLLNELQIRPGRVVVELNRTIIPREVHEATSLKHGDMLEIVHFVGGG' A
#
# COMPACT_ATOMS: atom_id res chain seq x y z
N MET A 1 11.42 1.50 9.31
CA MET A 1 10.55 0.43 9.84
C MET A 1 10.27 -0.60 8.76
N LYS A 2 9.97 -1.82 9.15
CA LYS A 2 9.77 -2.90 8.19
C LYS A 2 8.32 -3.24 8.02
N ILE A 3 7.91 -3.43 6.78
CA ILE A 3 6.58 -3.91 6.42
C ILE A 3 6.73 -5.04 5.41
N LYS A 4 5.63 -5.73 5.13
CA LYS A 4 5.60 -6.71 4.03
C LYS A 4 4.67 -6.21 2.96
N VAL A 5 5.10 -6.29 1.71
CA VAL A 5 4.29 -5.94 0.55
C VAL A 5 4.26 -7.15 -0.36
N ASN A 6 3.09 -7.73 -0.52
CA ASN A 6 2.91 -8.96 -1.33
C ASN A 6 3.89 -10.05 -0.92
N GLY A 7 4.08 -10.21 0.38
CA GLY A 7 4.94 -11.23 0.95
C GLY A 7 6.42 -10.89 1.02
N GLU A 8 6.83 -9.74 0.52
CA GLU A 8 8.24 -9.35 0.54
C GLU A 8 8.47 -8.27 1.59
N GLU A 9 9.52 -8.42 2.38
CA GLU A 9 9.88 -7.39 3.35
C GLU A 9 10.44 -6.17 2.66
N LYS A 10 10.03 -4.99 3.16
CA LYS A 10 10.56 -3.72 2.69
C LYS A 10 10.84 -2.83 3.88
N GLU A 11 11.93 -2.09 3.78
CA GLU A 11 12.25 -1.05 4.74
C GLU A 11 11.65 0.26 4.25
N ILE A 12 10.87 0.92 5.11
CA ILE A 12 10.25 2.20 4.74
C ILE A 12 10.48 3.23 5.84
N SER A 13 10.26 4.49 5.49
CA SER A 13 10.39 5.59 6.43
C SER A 13 9.22 5.59 7.42
N HIS A 14 9.50 6.02 8.64
CA HIS A 14 8.45 6.19 9.63
C HIS A 14 7.43 7.21 9.15
N GLY A 15 6.15 6.92 9.40
CA GLY A 15 5.09 7.85 9.05
C GLY A 15 4.67 7.79 7.60
N LEU A 16 5.24 6.90 6.82
CA LEU A 16 4.83 6.77 5.42
C LEU A 16 3.38 6.31 5.34
N SER A 17 2.59 6.98 4.49
CA SER A 17 1.21 6.59 4.27
C SER A 17 1.12 5.55 3.17
N VAL A 18 -0.08 4.95 3.04
CA VAL A 18 -0.34 4.05 1.90
C VAL A 18 -0.10 4.80 0.59
N ALA A 19 -0.58 6.05 0.49
CA ALA A 19 -0.34 6.84 -0.71
C ALA A 19 1.15 7.06 -0.95
N GLY A 20 1.90 7.35 0.09
CA GLY A 20 3.35 7.54 -0.03
C GLY A 20 4.05 6.28 -0.49
N LEU A 21 3.64 5.12 0.02
CA LEU A 21 4.21 3.85 -0.41
C LEU A 21 3.95 3.59 -1.89
N LEU A 22 2.71 3.79 -2.34
CA LEU A 22 2.39 3.60 -3.75
C LEU A 22 3.23 4.52 -4.62
N ASN A 23 3.42 5.76 -4.18
CA ASN A 23 4.25 6.71 -4.93
C ASN A 23 5.70 6.24 -5.02
N GLU A 24 6.25 5.75 -3.92
CA GLU A 24 7.64 5.23 -3.93
C GLU A 24 7.78 4.03 -4.85
N LEU A 25 6.75 3.19 -4.93
CA LEU A 25 6.75 2.01 -5.81
C LEU A 25 6.37 2.36 -7.24
N GLN A 26 6.08 3.63 -7.51
CA GLN A 26 5.66 4.11 -8.83
C GLN A 26 4.39 3.42 -9.32
N ILE A 27 3.47 3.20 -8.39
CA ILE A 27 2.18 2.57 -8.68
C ILE A 27 1.09 3.64 -8.63
N ARG A 28 0.25 3.68 -9.65
CA ARG A 28 -0.87 4.61 -9.69
C ARG A 28 -2.01 4.08 -8.83
N PRO A 29 -2.52 4.87 -7.88
CA PRO A 29 -3.57 4.38 -6.96
C PRO A 29 -4.82 3.88 -7.67
N GLY A 30 -5.19 4.48 -8.81
CA GLY A 30 -6.37 4.05 -9.54
C GLY A 30 -6.23 2.73 -10.26
N ARG A 31 -5.05 2.12 -10.24
CA ARG A 31 -4.79 0.87 -10.93
C ARG A 31 -4.75 -0.32 -10.00
N VAL A 32 -4.92 -0.11 -8.71
CA VAL A 32 -4.74 -1.17 -7.72
C VAL A 32 -5.80 -1.12 -6.63
N VAL A 33 -5.99 -2.27 -5.99
CA VAL A 33 -6.67 -2.37 -4.70
C VAL A 33 -5.60 -2.65 -3.66
N VAL A 34 -5.66 -1.93 -2.55
CA VAL A 34 -4.71 -2.11 -1.46
C VAL A 34 -5.43 -2.71 -0.27
N GLU A 35 -4.88 -3.80 0.26
CA GLU A 35 -5.32 -4.36 1.54
C GLU A 35 -4.22 -4.13 2.57
N LEU A 36 -4.62 -3.63 3.72
CA LEU A 36 -3.72 -3.45 4.84
C LEU A 36 -4.19 -4.36 5.95
N ASN A 37 -3.37 -5.33 6.30
CA ASN A 37 -3.70 -6.32 7.33
C ASN A 37 -5.08 -6.93 7.07
N ARG A 38 -5.31 -7.31 5.80
CA ARG A 38 -6.53 -7.98 5.30
C ARG A 38 -7.76 -7.08 5.23
N THR A 39 -7.58 -5.77 5.39
CA THR A 39 -8.69 -4.82 5.26
C THR A 39 -8.46 -3.98 4.01
N ILE A 40 -9.44 -3.93 3.13
CA ILE A 40 -9.34 -3.09 1.94
C ILE A 40 -9.35 -1.63 2.37
N ILE A 41 -8.37 -0.87 1.86
CA ILE A 41 -8.24 0.54 2.15
C ILE A 41 -8.76 1.33 0.96
N PRO A 42 -9.89 2.03 1.08
CA PRO A 42 -10.40 2.82 -0.04
C PRO A 42 -9.39 3.85 -0.50
N ARG A 43 -9.38 4.11 -1.80
CA ARG A 43 -8.44 5.06 -2.38
C ARG A 43 -8.50 6.42 -1.69
N GLU A 44 -9.69 6.84 -1.31
CA GLU A 44 -9.92 8.16 -0.73
C GLU A 44 -9.19 8.38 0.58
N VAL A 45 -8.80 7.31 1.26
CA VAL A 45 -8.12 7.43 2.55
C VAL A 45 -6.67 6.96 2.51
N HIS A 46 -6.11 6.72 1.32
CA HIS A 46 -4.72 6.29 1.19
C HIS A 46 -3.76 7.29 1.82
N GLU A 47 -4.02 8.58 1.64
CA GLU A 47 -3.14 9.61 2.21
C GLU A 47 -3.25 9.70 3.73
N ALA A 48 -4.41 9.37 4.27
CA ALA A 48 -4.66 9.45 5.70
C ALA A 48 -4.30 8.17 6.45
N THR A 49 -3.94 7.11 5.73
CA THR A 49 -3.64 5.82 6.36
C THR A 49 -2.14 5.67 6.51
N SER A 50 -1.65 5.84 7.73
CA SER A 50 -0.23 5.71 8.02
C SER A 50 0.14 4.26 8.25
N LEU A 51 1.31 3.87 7.77
CA LEU A 51 1.83 2.52 7.94
C LEU A 51 2.61 2.42 9.23
N LYS A 52 2.63 1.22 9.80
CA LYS A 52 3.32 0.92 11.04
C LYS A 52 4.23 -0.25 10.84
N HIS A 53 5.24 -0.33 11.69
CA HIS A 53 6.15 -1.47 11.67
C HIS A 53 5.36 -2.78 11.81
N GLY A 54 5.65 -3.73 10.95
CA GLY A 54 5.00 -5.03 10.98
C GLY A 54 3.73 -5.12 10.14
N ASP A 55 3.29 -4.03 9.54
CA ASP A 55 2.11 -4.06 8.68
C ASP A 55 2.33 -4.98 7.49
N MET A 56 1.24 -5.61 7.05
CA MET A 56 1.24 -6.43 5.85
C MET A 56 0.29 -5.83 4.84
N LEU A 57 0.81 -5.56 3.66
CA LEU A 57 0.00 -5.04 2.55
C LEU A 57 -0.04 -6.03 1.41
N GLU A 58 -1.20 -6.08 0.77
CA GLU A 58 -1.33 -6.72 -0.53
C GLU A 58 -1.80 -5.68 -1.52
N ILE A 59 -1.09 -5.58 -2.62
CA ILE A 59 -1.41 -4.64 -3.69
C ILE A 59 -1.76 -5.46 -4.91
N VAL A 60 -3.01 -5.39 -5.32
CA VAL A 60 -3.52 -6.17 -6.44
C VAL A 60 -3.83 -5.24 -7.58
N HIS A 61 -3.18 -5.47 -8.72
CA HIS A 61 -3.41 -4.66 -9.91
C HIS A 61 -4.67 -5.12 -10.62
N PHE A 62 -5.45 -4.15 -11.12
CA PHE A 62 -6.58 -4.50 -11.98
C PHE A 62 -6.07 -5.06 -13.29
N VAL A 63 -6.80 -6.05 -13.79
CA VAL A 63 -6.51 -6.66 -15.08
C VAL A 63 -7.58 -6.23 -16.05
N GLY A 64 -7.16 -5.92 -17.27
CA GLY A 64 -8.10 -5.51 -18.28
C GLY A 64 -8.21 -4.00 -18.33
N GLY A 65 -8.57 -3.52 -19.51
CA GLY A 65 -8.65 -2.12 -19.74
C GLY A 65 -9.99 -1.58 -19.27
N GLY A 66 -9.95 -1.19 -18.13
CA GLY A 66 -11.13 -0.53 -17.68
C GLY A 66 -11.35 0.76 -18.45
#